data_94e354a1e5751bbedd944bca6c803867
#
_entry.id   94e354a1e5751bbedd944bca6c803867
#
_cell.length_a   1.000
_cell.length_b   1.000
_cell.length_c   1.000
_cell.angle_alpha   90.00
_cell.angle_beta   90.00
_cell.angle_gamma   90.00
#
_symmetry.space_group_name_H-M   'P 1'
#
loop_
_entity.id
_entity.type
_entity.pdbx_description
1 polymer ?
#
loop_
_entity_poly.entity_id
_entity_poly.type
_entity_poly.pdbx_seq_one_letter_code
_entity_poly.pdbx_strand_id
1 'polypeptide(L)'
;KESLAIDISVAKKEYGFNSVVIVPGNYGRDFAITKLGVDEKKIIVMSNFVGYIIDKCVEEKIEKVIITGNIGKLIKVAGGIFQTHSRESDAKLEIMAANAFLCGEKQENILKILRSNTVEESIDYIENIELFNLLAEKISAKASERSYGKIEFGTIIFSGKDREIARCKAADHILKEVLNA
;
A
#
# COMPACT_ATOMS: atom_id res chain seq x y z
N LYS A 1 -8.25 -0.44 17.23
CA LYS A 1 -9.11 -0.15 16.05
C LYS A 1 -9.86 1.17 16.22
N GLU A 2 -10.50 1.43 17.35
CA GLU A 2 -11.24 2.67 17.63
C GLU A 2 -10.35 3.92 17.51
N SER A 3 -9.15 3.89 18.06
CA SER A 3 -8.17 4.98 17.95
C SER A 3 -7.83 5.32 16.49
N LEU A 4 -7.69 4.32 15.63
CA LEU A 4 -7.38 4.52 14.21
C LEU A 4 -8.55 5.14 13.41
N ALA A 5 -9.79 4.91 13.84
CA ALA A 5 -10.97 5.51 13.23
C ALA A 5 -11.09 7.00 13.58
N ILE A 6 -10.61 7.40 14.76
CA ILE A 6 -10.62 8.81 15.20
C ILE A 6 -9.80 9.66 14.26
N ASP A 7 -8.62 9.19 13.83
CA ASP A 7 -7.75 9.96 12.93
C ASP A 7 -8.43 10.31 11.60
N ILE A 8 -9.20 9.37 11.03
CA ILE A 8 -9.96 9.60 9.77
C ILE A 8 -11.11 10.59 10.00
N SER A 9 -11.85 10.40 11.11
CA SER A 9 -12.94 11.33 11.47
C SER A 9 -12.42 12.75 11.70
N VAL A 10 -11.26 12.92 12.35
CA VAL A 10 -10.60 14.20 12.55
C VAL A 10 -10.16 14.78 11.20
N ALA A 11 -9.50 13.99 10.35
CA ALA A 11 -9.08 14.43 9.03
C ALA A 11 -10.27 14.99 8.21
N LYS A 12 -11.43 14.34 8.28
CA LYS A 12 -12.63 14.77 7.55
C LYS A 12 -13.37 15.92 8.23
N LYS A 13 -13.66 15.81 9.55
CA LYS A 13 -14.57 16.74 10.25
C LYS A 13 -13.88 18.02 10.68
N GLU A 14 -12.63 17.95 11.14
CA GLU A 14 -11.90 19.11 11.61
C GLU A 14 -11.15 19.84 10.50
N TYR A 15 -10.59 19.10 9.55
CA TYR A 15 -9.78 19.69 8.47
C TYR A 15 -10.47 19.71 7.11
N GLY A 16 -11.60 19.02 6.95
CA GLY A 16 -12.35 18.98 5.70
C GLY A 16 -11.68 18.17 4.57
N PHE A 17 -10.67 17.36 4.86
CA PHE A 17 -9.93 16.63 3.84
C PHE A 17 -10.80 15.59 3.13
N ASN A 18 -10.77 15.60 1.80
CA ASN A 18 -11.39 14.58 0.94
C ASN A 18 -10.38 13.56 0.44
N SER A 19 -9.10 13.83 0.64
CA SER A 19 -7.99 12.97 0.25
C SER A 19 -7.00 12.79 1.40
N VAL A 20 -6.53 11.56 1.60
CA VAL A 20 -5.62 11.20 2.69
C VAL A 20 -4.55 10.20 2.22
N VAL A 21 -3.52 10.04 3.03
CA VAL A 21 -2.49 9.00 2.87
C VAL A 21 -2.64 7.97 3.99
N ILE A 22 -2.73 6.70 3.67
CA ILE A 22 -2.76 5.63 4.65
C ILE A 22 -1.43 4.84 4.63
N VAL A 23 -0.89 4.58 5.80
CA VAL A 23 0.44 3.97 5.96
C VAL A 23 0.41 2.84 6.99
N PRO A 24 1.20 1.75 6.82
CA PRO A 24 1.20 0.64 7.76
C PRO A 24 1.87 0.93 9.11
N GLY A 25 2.68 1.98 9.21
CA GLY A 25 3.42 2.30 10.43
C GLY A 25 4.40 3.45 10.24
N ASN A 26 5.31 3.63 11.21
CA ASN A 26 6.20 4.79 11.27
C ASN A 26 7.08 4.95 10.02
N TYR A 27 7.66 3.89 9.48
CA TYR A 27 8.45 3.99 8.24
C TYR A 27 7.62 4.54 7.07
N GLY A 28 6.36 4.13 6.95
CA GLY A 28 5.45 4.67 5.93
C GLY A 28 5.12 6.14 6.18
N ARG A 29 4.90 6.53 7.45
CA ARG A 29 4.68 7.92 7.86
C ARG A 29 5.89 8.79 7.53
N ASP A 30 7.08 8.36 7.93
CA ASP A 30 8.32 9.09 7.67
C ASP A 30 8.56 9.24 6.16
N PHE A 31 8.32 8.18 5.37
CA PHE A 31 8.40 8.23 3.91
C PHE A 31 7.39 9.23 3.32
N ALA A 32 6.13 9.21 3.76
CA ALA A 32 5.11 10.14 3.29
C ALA A 32 5.47 11.60 3.57
N ILE A 33 6.02 11.89 4.74
CA ILE A 33 6.46 13.25 5.11
C ILE A 33 7.71 13.65 4.32
N THR A 34 8.76 12.83 4.37
CA THR A 34 10.10 13.24 3.91
C THR A 34 10.31 13.09 2.41
N LYS A 35 9.66 12.11 1.78
CA LYS A 35 9.82 11.82 0.34
C LYS A 35 8.64 12.31 -0.51
N LEU A 36 7.43 12.25 0.04
CA LEU A 36 6.25 12.69 -0.70
C LEU A 36 5.80 14.11 -0.34
N GLY A 37 6.33 14.70 0.74
CA GLY A 37 5.98 16.06 1.16
C GLY A 37 4.57 16.21 1.75
N VAL A 38 3.99 15.12 2.25
CA VAL A 38 2.62 15.12 2.76
C VAL A 38 2.57 15.72 4.17
N ASP A 39 1.59 16.60 4.41
CA ASP A 39 1.29 17.11 5.75
C ASP A 39 0.87 15.96 6.66
N GLU A 40 1.47 15.90 7.84
CA GLU A 40 1.21 14.86 8.85
C GLU A 40 -0.28 14.70 9.18
N LYS A 41 -1.05 15.78 9.16
CA LYS A 41 -2.51 15.78 9.42
C LYS A 41 -3.31 14.97 8.41
N LYS A 42 -2.75 14.72 7.23
CA LYS A 42 -3.36 13.89 6.17
C LYS A 42 -2.90 12.43 6.21
N ILE A 43 -2.03 12.06 7.14
CA ILE A 43 -1.48 10.71 7.23
C ILE A 43 -2.22 9.92 8.30
N ILE A 44 -2.81 8.82 7.87
CA ILE A 44 -3.51 7.87 8.74
C ILE A 44 -2.67 6.60 8.89
N VAL A 45 -2.27 6.29 10.11
CA VAL A 45 -1.52 5.05 10.39
C VAL A 45 -2.51 3.90 10.52
N MET A 46 -2.49 2.94 9.56
CA MET A 46 -3.43 1.82 9.53
C MET A 46 -2.96 0.58 10.29
N SER A 47 -1.70 0.53 10.73
CA SER A 47 -1.09 -0.66 11.36
C SER A 47 -1.25 -1.90 10.47
N ASN A 48 -1.83 -2.98 10.99
CA ASN A 48 -2.16 -4.18 10.23
C ASN A 48 -3.64 -4.22 9.75
N PHE A 49 -4.42 -3.16 10.01
CA PHE A 49 -5.87 -3.14 9.82
C PHE A 49 -6.28 -2.43 8.53
N VAL A 50 -5.63 -2.77 7.42
CA VAL A 50 -5.84 -2.10 6.11
C VAL A 50 -7.32 -2.08 5.73
N GLY A 51 -8.00 -3.23 5.82
CA GLY A 51 -9.41 -3.32 5.46
C GLY A 51 -10.31 -2.45 6.33
N TYR A 52 -10.08 -2.45 7.63
CA TYR A 52 -10.85 -1.62 8.56
C TYR A 52 -10.70 -0.13 8.24
N ILE A 53 -9.50 0.32 7.91
CA ILE A 53 -9.25 1.73 7.56
C ILE A 53 -9.91 2.09 6.24
N ILE A 54 -9.87 1.21 5.22
CA ILE A 54 -10.58 1.44 3.96
C ILE A 54 -12.09 1.58 4.21
N ASP A 55 -12.68 0.68 5.01
CA ASP A 55 -14.10 0.75 5.35
C ASP A 55 -14.45 2.07 6.04
N LYS A 56 -13.60 2.54 6.97
CA LYS A 56 -13.77 3.84 7.63
C LYS A 56 -13.62 5.03 6.67
N CYS A 57 -12.71 4.96 5.72
CA CYS A 57 -12.61 5.98 4.67
C CYS A 57 -13.92 6.06 3.86
N VAL A 58 -14.56 4.93 3.57
CA VAL A 58 -15.87 4.90 2.89
C VAL A 58 -16.96 5.54 3.77
N GLU A 59 -17.02 5.20 5.06
CA GLU A 59 -18.00 5.76 6.01
C GLU A 59 -17.89 7.28 6.13
N GLU A 60 -16.66 7.80 6.20
CA GLU A 60 -16.36 9.23 6.33
C GLU A 60 -16.35 9.96 4.97
N LYS A 61 -16.71 9.27 3.87
CA LYS A 61 -16.79 9.85 2.51
C LYS A 61 -15.47 10.48 2.05
N ILE A 62 -14.35 9.83 2.33
CA ILE A 62 -13.07 10.14 1.71
C ILE A 62 -13.14 9.69 0.25
N GLU A 63 -12.70 10.54 -0.65
CA GLU A 63 -12.84 10.31 -2.10
C GLU A 63 -11.58 9.70 -2.72
N LYS A 64 -10.40 10.08 -2.19
CA LYS A 64 -9.11 9.65 -2.73
C LYS A 64 -8.14 9.26 -1.64
N VAL A 65 -7.40 8.18 -1.87
CA VAL A 65 -6.46 7.64 -0.90
C VAL A 65 -5.15 7.23 -1.58
N ILE A 66 -4.04 7.73 -1.05
CA ILE A 66 -2.73 7.13 -1.33
C ILE A 66 -2.45 6.06 -0.29
N ILE A 67 -2.13 4.85 -0.76
CA ILE A 67 -1.57 3.78 0.07
C ILE A 67 -0.06 3.79 -0.12
N THR A 68 0.73 4.04 0.93
CA THR A 68 2.18 3.94 0.82
C THR A 68 2.77 3.14 1.97
N GLY A 69 3.75 2.32 1.66
CA GLY A 69 4.39 1.47 2.65
C GLY A 69 5.48 0.57 2.08
N ASN A 70 6.15 -0.11 2.99
CA ASN A 70 7.16 -1.11 2.63
C ASN A 70 6.50 -2.30 1.93
N ILE A 71 7.16 -2.80 0.86
CA ILE A 71 6.70 -3.93 0.06
C ILE A 71 6.39 -5.17 0.89
N GLY A 72 7.18 -5.45 1.93
CA GLY A 72 6.96 -6.61 2.81
C GLY A 72 5.61 -6.62 3.52
N LYS A 73 4.98 -5.45 3.69
CA LYS A 73 3.60 -5.35 4.20
C LYS A 73 2.57 -5.21 3.10
N LEU A 74 2.80 -4.33 2.13
CA LEU A 74 1.80 -4.01 1.12
C LEU A 74 1.55 -5.16 0.15
N ILE A 75 2.52 -6.03 -0.10
CA ILE A 75 2.35 -7.18 -1.01
C ILE A 75 1.15 -8.06 -0.64
N LYS A 76 0.82 -8.18 0.64
CA LYS A 76 -0.35 -8.95 1.08
C LYS A 76 -1.66 -8.38 0.55
N VAL A 77 -1.74 -7.05 0.46
CA VAL A 77 -2.92 -6.37 -0.10
C VAL A 77 -3.08 -6.67 -1.59
N ALA A 78 -1.97 -6.82 -2.34
CA ALA A 78 -2.01 -7.27 -3.74
C ALA A 78 -2.66 -8.65 -3.89
N GLY A 79 -2.53 -9.51 -2.88
CA GLY A 79 -3.20 -10.80 -2.77
C GLY A 79 -4.62 -10.75 -2.19
N GLY A 80 -5.17 -9.57 -1.90
CA GLY A 80 -6.49 -9.40 -1.28
C GLY A 80 -6.53 -9.64 0.23
N ILE A 81 -5.37 -9.64 0.89
CA ILE A 81 -5.26 -9.84 2.34
C ILE A 81 -5.22 -8.48 3.02
N PHE A 82 -6.28 -8.12 3.71
CA PHE A 82 -6.47 -6.81 4.33
C PHE A 82 -6.17 -6.76 5.83
N GLN A 83 -5.87 -7.91 6.45
CA GLN A 83 -5.26 -8.01 7.77
C GLN A 83 -3.82 -8.49 7.58
N THR A 84 -2.85 -7.57 7.69
CA THR A 84 -1.47 -7.83 7.27
C THR A 84 -0.57 -8.41 8.38
N HIS A 85 -1.11 -8.73 9.55
CA HIS A 85 -0.35 -9.36 10.62
C HIS A 85 0.10 -10.77 10.20
N SER A 86 1.36 -11.15 10.46
CA SER A 86 1.92 -12.44 10.02
C SER A 86 1.24 -13.66 10.64
N ARG A 87 0.66 -13.53 11.83
CA ARG A 87 -0.13 -14.61 12.46
C ARG A 87 -1.46 -14.89 11.75
N GLU A 88 -2.00 -13.91 11.04
CA GLU A 88 -3.27 -14.06 10.30
C GLU A 88 -3.02 -14.62 8.89
N SER A 89 -1.92 -14.22 8.27
CA SER A 89 -1.53 -14.69 6.95
C SER A 89 -0.05 -14.45 6.71
N ASP A 90 0.63 -15.42 6.12
CA ASP A 90 2.04 -15.33 5.74
C ASP A 90 2.28 -15.79 4.30
N ALA A 91 1.48 -15.32 3.35
CA ALA A 91 1.56 -15.69 1.93
C ALA A 91 2.36 -14.68 1.07
N LYS A 92 3.33 -13.96 1.67
CA LYS A 92 4.05 -12.88 0.99
C LYS A 92 4.86 -13.36 -0.21
N LEU A 93 5.59 -14.44 -0.03
CA LEU A 93 6.48 -14.98 -1.06
C LEU A 93 5.69 -15.70 -2.16
N GLU A 94 4.59 -16.33 -1.81
CA GLU A 94 3.66 -16.95 -2.76
C GLU A 94 3.00 -15.87 -3.65
N ILE A 95 2.59 -14.74 -3.07
CA ILE A 95 2.05 -13.62 -3.84
C ILE A 95 3.14 -13.03 -4.75
N MET A 96 4.36 -12.85 -4.24
CA MET A 96 5.50 -12.39 -5.05
C MET A 96 5.75 -13.35 -6.22
N ALA A 97 5.91 -14.63 -5.95
CA ALA A 97 6.22 -15.66 -6.94
C ALA A 97 5.14 -15.77 -8.03
N ALA A 98 3.86 -15.76 -7.63
CA ALA A 98 2.75 -15.81 -8.57
C ALA A 98 2.73 -14.59 -9.51
N ASN A 99 3.02 -13.41 -9.00
CA ASN A 99 3.08 -12.20 -9.82
C ASN A 99 4.36 -12.13 -10.66
N ALA A 100 5.50 -12.64 -10.15
CA ALA A 100 6.73 -12.79 -10.92
C ALA A 100 6.52 -13.72 -12.12
N PHE A 101 5.81 -14.83 -11.94
CA PHE A 101 5.45 -15.72 -13.02
C PHE A 101 4.61 -15.02 -14.10
N LEU A 102 3.63 -14.20 -13.71
CA LEU A 102 2.80 -13.43 -14.64
C LEU A 102 3.62 -12.39 -15.44
N CYS A 103 4.71 -11.90 -14.86
CA CYS A 103 5.65 -10.99 -15.53
C CYS A 103 6.71 -11.72 -16.38
N GLY A 104 6.63 -13.05 -16.49
CA GLY A 104 7.55 -13.85 -17.29
C GLY A 104 8.91 -14.08 -16.62
N GLU A 105 8.97 -14.00 -15.29
CA GLU A 105 10.19 -14.30 -14.53
C GLU A 105 10.59 -15.78 -14.72
N LYS A 106 11.89 -16.05 -14.77
CA LYS A 106 12.43 -17.41 -14.97
C LYS A 106 12.05 -18.33 -13.81
N GLN A 107 11.74 -19.58 -14.10
CA GLN A 107 11.39 -20.58 -13.09
C GLN A 107 12.44 -20.68 -11.98
N GLU A 108 13.73 -20.57 -12.32
CA GLU A 108 14.83 -20.61 -11.36
C GLU A 108 14.70 -19.46 -10.33
N ASN A 109 14.40 -18.25 -10.78
CA ASN A 109 14.21 -17.07 -9.92
C ASN A 109 12.95 -17.20 -9.07
N ILE A 110 11.86 -17.75 -9.63
CA ILE A 110 10.64 -18.03 -8.89
C ILE A 110 10.90 -19.00 -7.73
N LEU A 111 11.69 -20.04 -7.96
CA LEU A 111 12.09 -20.97 -6.90
C LEU A 111 12.95 -20.29 -5.83
N LYS A 112 13.84 -19.37 -6.19
CA LYS A 112 14.63 -18.57 -5.24
C LYS A 112 13.73 -17.65 -4.42
N ILE A 113 12.76 -16.97 -5.06
CA ILE A 113 11.75 -16.15 -4.38
C ILE A 113 11.02 -16.97 -3.32
N LEU A 114 10.48 -18.14 -3.68
CA LEU A 114 9.75 -19.01 -2.75
C LEU A 114 10.58 -19.55 -1.58
N ARG A 115 11.92 -19.62 -1.74
CA ARG A 115 12.86 -20.07 -0.71
C ARG A 115 13.46 -18.96 0.13
N SER A 116 13.17 -17.69 -0.21
CA SER A 116 13.64 -16.53 0.54
C SER A 116 12.99 -16.49 1.94
N ASN A 117 13.65 -15.85 2.88
CA ASN A 117 13.09 -15.64 4.22
C ASN A 117 12.21 -14.39 4.29
N THR A 118 12.52 -13.39 3.47
CA THR A 118 11.82 -12.11 3.45
C THR A 118 11.50 -11.67 2.03
N VAL A 119 10.53 -10.75 1.91
CA VAL A 119 10.22 -10.13 0.62
C VAL A 119 11.39 -9.28 0.12
N GLU A 120 12.08 -8.59 1.01
CA GLU A 120 13.25 -7.79 0.68
C GLU A 120 14.37 -8.66 0.06
N GLU A 121 14.64 -9.82 0.64
CA GLU A 121 15.61 -10.80 0.07
C GLU A 121 15.16 -11.27 -1.32
N SER A 122 13.87 -11.49 -1.51
CA SER A 122 13.35 -11.98 -2.79
C SER A 122 13.47 -10.98 -3.94
N ILE A 123 13.61 -9.68 -3.65
CA ILE A 123 13.78 -8.61 -4.64
C ILE A 123 15.06 -8.84 -5.47
N ASP A 124 16.12 -9.37 -4.86
CA ASP A 124 17.41 -9.59 -5.52
C ASP A 124 17.35 -10.65 -6.63
N TYR A 125 16.29 -11.46 -6.67
CA TYR A 125 16.06 -12.49 -7.69
C TYR A 125 15.11 -12.04 -8.81
N ILE A 126 14.65 -10.79 -8.80
CA ILE A 126 13.70 -10.27 -9.78
C ILE A 126 14.47 -9.53 -10.88
N GLU A 127 14.41 -10.05 -12.10
CA GLU A 127 15.01 -9.42 -13.29
C GLU A 127 14.03 -8.44 -13.95
N ASN A 128 12.73 -8.73 -13.92
CA ASN A 128 11.72 -7.88 -14.53
C ASN A 128 11.11 -6.91 -13.51
N ILE A 129 11.61 -5.67 -13.49
CA ILE A 129 11.18 -4.62 -12.55
C ILE A 129 9.71 -4.18 -12.72
N GLU A 130 9.08 -4.48 -13.88
CA GLU A 130 7.64 -4.21 -14.09
C GLU A 130 6.75 -4.99 -13.12
N LEU A 131 7.27 -6.04 -12.50
CA LEU A 131 6.60 -6.72 -11.40
C LEU A 131 6.17 -5.77 -10.29
N PHE A 132 7.02 -4.81 -9.92
CA PHE A 132 6.71 -3.89 -8.83
C PHE A 132 5.59 -2.92 -9.19
N ASN A 133 5.56 -2.45 -10.45
CA ASN A 133 4.46 -1.64 -10.98
C ASN A 133 3.15 -2.46 -11.01
N LEU A 134 3.20 -3.71 -11.44
CA LEU A 134 2.05 -4.61 -11.40
C LEU A 134 1.51 -4.80 -9.96
N LEU A 135 2.38 -4.96 -8.99
CA LEU A 135 1.99 -5.08 -7.59
C LEU A 135 1.31 -3.80 -7.09
N ALA A 136 1.85 -2.62 -7.43
CA ALA A 136 1.24 -1.34 -7.07
C ALA A 136 -0.17 -1.19 -7.68
N GLU A 137 -0.35 -1.55 -8.95
CA GLU A 137 -1.68 -1.57 -9.60
C GLU A 137 -2.64 -2.53 -8.90
N LYS A 138 -2.19 -3.74 -8.56
CA LYS A 138 -3.02 -4.74 -7.86
C LYS A 138 -3.45 -4.29 -6.47
N ILE A 139 -2.57 -3.63 -5.72
CA ILE A 139 -2.92 -3.07 -4.40
C ILE A 139 -4.04 -2.06 -4.54
N SER A 140 -3.91 -1.10 -5.47
CA SER A 140 -4.96 -0.11 -5.74
C SER A 140 -6.26 -0.75 -6.19
N ALA A 141 -6.20 -1.74 -7.09
CA ALA A 141 -7.37 -2.47 -7.56
C ALA A 141 -8.09 -3.21 -6.42
N LYS A 142 -7.35 -3.93 -5.57
CA LYS A 142 -7.93 -4.64 -4.42
C LYS A 142 -8.53 -3.70 -3.39
N ALA A 143 -7.91 -2.55 -3.14
CA ALA A 143 -8.46 -1.52 -2.27
C ALA A 143 -9.75 -0.92 -2.86
N SER A 144 -9.78 -0.66 -4.16
CA SER A 144 -10.97 -0.18 -4.87
C SER A 144 -12.11 -1.20 -4.82
N GLU A 145 -11.84 -2.48 -5.09
CA GLU A 145 -12.82 -3.56 -4.93
C GLU A 145 -13.42 -3.56 -3.51
N ARG A 146 -12.59 -3.45 -2.47
CA ARG A 146 -13.06 -3.41 -1.08
C ARG A 146 -13.93 -2.19 -0.78
N SER A 147 -13.63 -1.03 -1.36
CA SER A 147 -14.42 0.19 -1.20
C SER A 147 -15.67 0.21 -2.07
N TYR A 148 -15.95 -0.86 -2.82
CA TYR A 148 -17.04 -0.93 -3.82
C TYR A 148 -16.92 0.18 -4.88
N GLY A 149 -15.69 0.54 -5.25
CA GLY A 149 -15.41 1.60 -6.22
C GLY A 149 -15.73 3.02 -5.73
N LYS A 150 -15.98 3.22 -4.43
CA LYS A 150 -16.34 4.54 -3.87
C LYS A 150 -15.13 5.44 -3.64
N ILE A 151 -13.93 4.87 -3.62
CA ILE A 151 -12.69 5.59 -3.37
C ILE A 151 -11.71 5.32 -4.52
N GLU A 152 -11.07 6.35 -5.02
CA GLU A 152 -9.96 6.25 -5.95
C GLU A 152 -8.66 6.04 -5.18
N PHE A 153 -7.92 4.98 -5.52
CA PHE A 153 -6.68 4.62 -4.84
C PHE A 153 -5.45 4.80 -5.71
N GLY A 154 -4.43 5.42 -5.12
CA GLY A 154 -3.07 5.40 -5.62
C GLY A 154 -2.18 4.58 -4.68
N THR A 155 -1.20 3.86 -5.23
CA THR A 155 -0.26 3.07 -4.44
C THR A 155 1.18 3.46 -4.78
N ILE A 156 1.98 3.70 -3.74
CA ILE A 156 3.43 3.95 -3.84
C ILE A 156 4.13 2.95 -2.91
N ILE A 157 5.01 2.14 -3.46
CA ILE A 157 5.73 1.08 -2.74
C ILE A 157 7.19 1.48 -2.56
N PHE A 158 7.73 1.26 -1.37
CA PHE A 158 9.15 1.38 -1.10
C PHE A 158 9.73 0.08 -0.50
N SER A 159 11.04 -0.09 -0.60
CA SER A 159 11.82 -1.15 0.06
C SER A 159 12.83 -0.54 1.03
N GLY A 160 13.28 -1.35 1.99
CA GLY A 160 14.14 -0.85 3.05
C GLY A 160 13.45 0.24 3.86
N LYS A 161 14.17 1.34 4.11
CA LYS A 161 13.61 2.46 4.88
C LYS A 161 12.84 3.46 4.00
N ASP A 162 13.35 3.78 2.80
CA ASP A 162 12.85 4.92 2.03
C ASP A 162 13.14 4.85 0.51
N ARG A 163 13.57 3.70 -0.01
CA ARG A 163 13.81 3.53 -1.44
C ARG A 163 12.50 3.23 -2.18
N GLU A 164 11.92 4.22 -2.83
CA GLU A 164 10.78 3.98 -3.71
C GLU A 164 11.16 3.00 -4.83
N ILE A 165 10.32 1.99 -5.04
CA ILE A 165 10.52 0.95 -6.06
C ILE A 165 9.41 0.89 -7.09
N ALA A 166 8.22 1.38 -6.77
CA ALA A 166 7.09 1.43 -7.71
C ALA A 166 6.00 2.40 -7.29
N ARG A 167 5.23 2.83 -8.27
CA ARG A 167 3.93 3.48 -8.07
C ARG A 167 2.95 3.06 -9.17
N CYS A 168 1.67 3.01 -8.85
CA CYS A 168 0.63 2.76 -9.83
C CYS A 168 0.36 4.02 -10.68
N LYS A 169 -0.33 3.86 -11.79
CA LYS A 169 -0.63 4.95 -12.73
C LYS A 169 -1.41 6.12 -12.11
N ALA A 170 -2.32 5.82 -11.19
CA ALA A 170 -3.14 6.84 -10.53
C ALA A 170 -2.39 7.60 -9.42
N ALA A 171 -1.24 7.10 -8.94
CA ALA A 171 -0.58 7.62 -7.76
C ALA A 171 -0.19 9.09 -7.87
N ASP A 172 0.40 9.51 -9.01
CA ASP A 172 0.86 10.90 -9.19
C ASP A 172 -0.27 11.90 -9.21
N HIS A 173 -1.38 11.56 -9.86
CA HIS A 173 -2.57 12.39 -9.89
C HIS A 173 -3.18 12.56 -8.49
N ILE A 174 -3.39 11.46 -7.80
CA ILE A 174 -3.98 11.47 -6.45
C ILE A 174 -3.05 12.17 -5.46
N LEU A 175 -1.73 11.94 -5.54
CA LEU A 175 -0.77 12.61 -4.67
C LEU A 175 -0.80 14.13 -4.84
N LYS A 176 -0.90 14.63 -6.08
CA LYS A 176 -1.06 16.09 -6.33
C LYS A 176 -2.28 16.65 -5.62
N GLU A 177 -3.40 15.94 -5.64
CA GLU A 177 -4.60 16.37 -4.94
C GLU A 177 -4.43 16.34 -3.41
N VAL A 178 -3.78 15.31 -2.88
CA VAL A 178 -3.43 15.27 -1.46
C VAL A 178 -2.58 16.46 -1.05
N LEU A 179 -1.60 16.86 -1.87
CA LEU A 179 -0.69 17.97 -1.55
C LEU A 179 -1.37 19.34 -1.64
N ASN A 180 -2.38 19.49 -2.50
CA ASN A 180 -3.03 20.80 -2.78
C ASN A 180 -4.32 21.02 -2.00
N ALA A 181 -4.84 20.01 -1.30
CA ALA A 181 -6.11 20.07 -0.58
C ALA A 181 -6.03 20.84 0.76
#